data_9177185d431b64a2431c8ca08a375dcf
#
_entry.id   9177185d431b64a2431c8ca08a375dcf
#
_cell.length_a   1.000
_cell.length_b   1.000
_cell.length_c   1.000
_cell.angle_alpha   90.00
_cell.angle_beta   90.00
_cell.angle_gamma   90.00
#
_symmetry.space_group_name_H-M   'P 1'
#
loop_
_entity.id
_entity.type
_entity.pdbx_description
1 polymer ?
#
loop_
_entity_poly.entity_id
_entity_poly.type
_entity_poly.pdbx_seq_one_letter_code
_entity_poly.pdbx_strand_id
1 'polypeptide(L)'
;FFLNMGYESFDVYATEYDSWFIENRNVLESEVKLVASCLKDAGDVLSIGCGSGLFEKILADKYGIIINKGIEPSSSMAEIAVKRGMDVIVATGEEADYGQEEFDTVLFNGCPCYMQNLALALSKTYTALRKGGKVVVIDVPKESAYGLIYNLALAVGTWEHPLLKDCTPLMPYPIELVKQANWRTTAEKIALIEQAGFENLSFSQTLIASPCYSHNKVEEPCVGYDKGSYVAITAYKL
;
A
#
# COMPACT_ATOMS: atom_id res chain seq x y z
N PHE A 1 18.85 0.80 -22.87
CA PHE A 1 17.59 0.23 -22.36
C PHE A 1 17.46 0.69 -20.91
N PHE A 2 16.81 1.84 -20.66
CA PHE A 2 16.38 2.21 -19.33
C PHE A 2 15.19 1.31 -18.98
N LEU A 3 15.36 0.44 -17.99
CA LEU A 3 14.27 -0.25 -17.34
C LEU A 3 13.39 0.86 -16.73
N ASN A 4 12.14 0.94 -17.17
CA ASN A 4 11.14 1.84 -16.60
C ASN A 4 10.92 1.39 -15.16
N MET A 5 11.46 2.16 -14.20
CA MET A 5 11.60 1.74 -12.79
C MET A 5 10.32 1.94 -11.99
N GLY A 6 9.16 1.87 -12.60
CA GLY A 6 7.83 1.79 -11.94
C GLY A 6 7.40 2.99 -11.07
N TYR A 7 8.33 3.79 -10.58
CA TYR A 7 8.08 4.97 -9.73
C TYR A 7 8.21 6.32 -10.46
N GLU A 8 8.72 6.34 -11.71
CA GLU A 8 8.91 7.59 -12.47
C GLU A 8 7.60 8.37 -12.65
N SER A 9 6.47 7.65 -12.79
CA SER A 9 5.16 8.28 -12.87
C SER A 9 4.76 8.98 -11.57
N PHE A 10 5.24 8.51 -10.42
CA PHE A 10 4.98 9.17 -9.13
C PHE A 10 5.73 10.49 -8.98
N ASP A 11 6.89 10.67 -9.60
CA ASP A 11 7.58 11.95 -9.64
C ASP A 11 6.76 13.01 -10.39
N VAL A 12 6.09 12.62 -11.47
CA VAL A 12 5.26 13.51 -12.27
C VAL A 12 3.92 13.79 -11.59
N TYR A 13 3.31 12.77 -10.96
CA TYR A 13 1.95 12.83 -10.40
C TYR A 13 1.91 12.97 -8.87
N ALA A 14 3.01 13.41 -8.23
CA ALA A 14 3.10 13.47 -6.77
C ALA A 14 1.98 14.35 -6.13
N THR A 15 1.66 15.49 -6.73
CA THR A 15 0.60 16.38 -6.25
C THR A 15 -0.78 15.82 -6.55
N GLU A 16 -0.99 15.28 -7.75
CA GLU A 16 -2.25 14.68 -8.21
C GLU A 16 -2.60 13.42 -7.41
N TYR A 17 -1.60 12.67 -6.94
CA TYR A 17 -1.79 11.49 -6.11
C TYR A 17 -2.53 11.85 -4.81
N ASP A 18 -2.05 12.85 -4.08
CA ASP A 18 -2.70 13.31 -2.85
C ASP A 18 -4.09 13.87 -3.14
N SER A 19 -4.23 14.67 -4.20
CA SER A 19 -5.51 15.25 -4.62
C SER A 19 -6.53 14.17 -4.92
N TRP A 20 -6.13 13.09 -5.60
CA TRP A 20 -7.01 11.97 -5.89
C TRP A 20 -7.58 11.34 -4.61
N PHE A 21 -6.74 11.09 -3.61
CA PHE A 21 -7.18 10.56 -2.32
C PHE A 21 -8.10 11.52 -1.56
N ILE A 22 -7.78 12.81 -1.57
CA ILE A 22 -8.60 13.85 -0.89
C ILE A 22 -9.98 13.95 -1.55
N GLU A 23 -10.06 13.86 -2.87
CA GLU A 23 -11.30 13.88 -3.63
C GLU A 23 -12.10 12.57 -3.46
N ASN A 24 -11.44 11.41 -3.31
CA ASN A 24 -12.05 10.12 -2.96
C ASN A 24 -12.10 9.89 -1.45
N ARG A 25 -12.57 10.87 -0.70
CA ARG A 25 -12.46 10.92 0.76
C ARG A 25 -12.96 9.67 1.48
N ASN A 26 -14.07 9.08 1.05
CA ASN A 26 -14.62 7.90 1.71
C ASN A 26 -13.75 6.66 1.48
N VAL A 27 -13.12 6.55 0.31
CA VAL A 27 -12.14 5.49 0.01
C VAL A 27 -10.90 5.69 0.89
N LEU A 28 -10.34 6.89 0.91
CA LEU A 28 -9.19 7.22 1.78
C LEU A 28 -9.47 6.89 3.25
N GLU A 29 -10.61 7.33 3.78
CA GLU A 29 -10.97 7.09 5.18
C GLU A 29 -11.13 5.58 5.47
N SER A 30 -11.71 4.81 4.55
CA SER A 30 -11.84 3.35 4.67
C SER A 30 -10.47 2.68 4.70
N GLU A 31 -9.56 3.06 3.83
CA GLU A 31 -8.19 2.54 3.79
C GLU A 31 -7.40 2.94 5.05
N VAL A 32 -7.48 4.20 5.50
CA VAL A 32 -6.82 4.65 6.74
C VAL A 32 -7.31 3.87 7.95
N LYS A 33 -8.61 3.59 8.05
CA LYS A 33 -9.16 2.76 9.14
C LYS A 33 -8.61 1.35 9.13
N LEU A 34 -8.45 0.74 7.96
CA LEU A 34 -7.81 -0.57 7.83
C LEU A 34 -6.36 -0.51 8.32
N VAL A 35 -5.57 0.45 7.85
CA VAL A 35 -4.18 0.62 8.28
C VAL A 35 -4.08 0.82 9.79
N ALA A 36 -4.89 1.73 10.35
CA ALA A 36 -4.92 2.00 11.79
C ALA A 36 -5.27 0.75 12.61
N SER A 37 -6.20 -0.09 12.12
CA SER A 37 -6.57 -1.33 12.80
C SER A 37 -5.41 -2.34 12.90
N CYS A 38 -4.53 -2.36 11.89
CA CYS A 38 -3.35 -3.24 11.84
C CYS A 38 -2.17 -2.71 12.65
N LEU A 39 -2.14 -1.41 12.96
CA LEU A 39 -1.04 -0.73 13.64
C LEU A 39 -1.29 -0.51 15.15
N LYS A 40 -2.28 -1.17 15.73
CA LYS A 40 -2.43 -1.19 17.19
C LYS A 40 -1.15 -1.78 17.82
N ASP A 41 -0.63 -1.09 18.82
CA ASP A 41 0.61 -1.47 19.52
C ASP A 41 1.81 -1.71 18.56
N ALA A 42 1.92 -0.86 17.55
CA ALA A 42 2.91 -1.05 16.47
C ALA A 42 4.37 -0.78 16.89
N GLY A 43 4.60 -0.07 18.00
CA GLY A 43 5.95 0.30 18.44
C GLY A 43 6.67 1.21 17.42
N ASP A 44 7.97 0.95 17.22
CA ASP A 44 8.77 1.64 16.21
C ASP A 44 8.42 1.11 14.80
N VAL A 45 7.92 1.99 13.93
CA VAL A 45 7.42 1.62 12.60
C VAL A 45 8.32 2.17 11.50
N LEU A 46 8.66 1.31 10.53
CA LEU A 46 9.22 1.71 9.23
C LEU A 46 8.14 1.57 8.16
N SER A 47 7.87 2.65 7.41
CA SER A 47 6.95 2.62 6.26
C SER A 47 7.73 2.48 4.96
N ILE A 48 7.46 1.41 4.22
CA ILE A 48 8.06 1.13 2.91
C ILE A 48 7.14 1.64 1.81
N GLY A 49 7.68 2.42 0.88
CA GLY A 49 6.89 3.11 -0.13
C GLY A 49 5.93 4.09 0.50
N CYS A 50 6.43 4.92 1.43
CA CYS A 50 5.59 5.84 2.21
C CYS A 50 4.92 6.95 1.37
N GLY A 51 5.30 7.07 0.10
CA GLY A 51 4.77 8.07 -0.80
C GLY A 51 4.96 9.49 -0.27
N SER A 52 3.91 10.29 -0.34
CA SER A 52 3.89 11.66 0.19
C SER A 52 3.78 11.73 1.72
N GLY A 53 3.67 10.61 2.43
CA GLY A 53 3.40 10.57 3.87
C GLY A 53 1.97 10.99 4.25
N LEU A 54 1.03 10.96 3.30
CA LEU A 54 -0.37 11.35 3.54
C LEU A 54 -1.04 10.44 4.58
N PHE A 55 -0.89 9.13 4.44
CA PHE A 55 -1.45 8.15 5.38
C PHE A 55 -0.82 8.31 6.76
N GLU A 56 0.50 8.41 6.83
CA GLU A 56 1.25 8.60 8.08
C GLU A 56 0.80 9.87 8.82
N LYS A 57 0.61 10.96 8.08
CA LYS A 57 0.08 12.22 8.66
C LYS A 57 -1.33 12.04 9.22
N ILE A 58 -2.23 11.38 8.49
CA ILE A 58 -3.61 11.15 8.95
C ILE A 58 -3.62 10.18 10.16
N LEU A 59 -2.77 9.15 10.15
CA LEU A 59 -2.60 8.21 11.25
C LEU A 59 -2.14 8.92 12.53
N ALA A 60 -1.17 9.84 12.40
CA ALA A 60 -0.71 10.65 13.52
C ALA A 60 -1.82 11.56 14.07
N ASP A 61 -2.50 12.28 13.18
CA ASP A 61 -3.49 13.29 13.57
C ASP A 61 -4.77 12.69 14.17
N LYS A 62 -5.25 11.58 13.60
CA LYS A 62 -6.54 10.99 14.00
C LYS A 62 -6.43 9.84 14.99
N TYR A 63 -5.36 9.08 14.94
CA TYR A 63 -5.21 7.84 15.70
C TYR A 63 -4.05 7.87 16.70
N GLY A 64 -3.22 8.92 16.68
CA GLY A 64 -2.03 9.01 17.53
C GLY A 64 -0.94 7.98 17.17
N ILE A 65 -1.00 7.42 15.98
CA ILE A 65 0.00 6.45 15.47
C ILE A 65 1.08 7.23 14.76
N ILE A 66 2.27 7.27 15.35
CA ILE A 66 3.39 8.06 14.85
C ILE A 66 4.32 7.16 14.03
N ILE A 67 4.52 7.50 12.77
CA ILE A 67 5.44 6.84 11.85
C ILE A 67 6.39 7.91 11.32
N ASN A 68 7.63 7.89 11.82
CA ASN A 68 8.61 8.93 11.49
C ASN A 68 9.61 8.50 10.43
N LYS A 69 9.76 7.20 10.16
CA LYS A 69 10.74 6.68 9.21
C LYS A 69 10.07 6.08 8.00
N GLY A 70 10.56 6.44 6.82
CA GLY A 70 10.05 5.93 5.55
C GLY A 70 11.13 5.68 4.52
N ILE A 71 10.80 4.84 3.55
CA ILE A 71 11.57 4.61 2.32
C ILE A 71 10.64 4.92 1.16
N GLU A 72 11.07 5.78 0.23
CA GLU A 72 10.28 6.16 -0.94
C GLU A 72 11.18 6.41 -2.15
N PRO A 73 10.98 5.71 -3.28
CA PRO A 73 11.85 5.88 -4.44
C PRO A 73 11.61 7.19 -5.21
N SER A 74 10.39 7.75 -5.18
CA SER A 74 10.10 9.04 -5.83
C SER A 74 10.62 10.19 -5.00
N SER A 75 11.58 10.95 -5.52
CA SER A 75 12.14 12.12 -4.83
C SER A 75 11.08 13.19 -4.60
N SER A 76 10.17 13.40 -5.54
CA SER A 76 9.07 14.39 -5.41
C SER A 76 8.10 14.02 -4.30
N MET A 77 7.75 12.72 -4.16
CA MET A 77 6.93 12.21 -3.07
C MET A 77 7.65 12.31 -1.73
N ALA A 78 8.92 11.89 -1.68
CA ALA A 78 9.76 11.96 -0.48
C ALA A 78 9.90 13.38 0.06
N GLU A 79 10.05 14.39 -0.81
CA GLU A 79 10.09 15.80 -0.41
C GLU A 79 8.79 16.24 0.29
N ILE A 80 7.63 15.76 -0.16
CA ILE A 80 6.35 16.06 0.48
C ILE A 80 6.28 15.37 1.84
N ALA A 81 6.71 14.11 1.94
CA ALA A 81 6.74 13.36 3.20
C ALA A 81 7.67 14.01 4.24
N VAL A 82 8.84 14.50 3.82
CA VAL A 82 9.77 15.24 4.68
C VAL A 82 9.14 16.54 5.19
N LYS A 83 8.42 17.29 4.35
CA LYS A 83 7.66 18.47 4.78
C LYS A 83 6.55 18.14 5.78
N ARG A 84 6.06 16.90 5.79
CA ARG A 84 5.10 16.37 6.77
C ARG A 84 5.76 15.83 8.05
N GLY A 85 7.08 15.91 8.16
CA GLY A 85 7.83 15.58 9.36
C GLY A 85 8.42 14.17 9.39
N MET A 86 8.44 13.47 8.26
CA MET A 86 9.08 12.16 8.14
C MET A 86 10.58 12.26 7.84
N ASP A 87 11.34 11.29 8.31
CA ASP A 87 12.72 11.01 7.89
C ASP A 87 12.67 9.94 6.79
N VAL A 88 12.98 10.33 5.56
CA VAL A 88 12.77 9.48 4.38
C VAL A 88 14.08 9.19 3.67
N ILE A 89 14.35 7.90 3.46
CA ILE A 89 15.43 7.43 2.59
C ILE A 89 14.89 7.36 1.15
N VAL A 90 15.50 8.11 0.22
CA VAL A 90 15.13 8.05 -1.19
C VAL A 90 15.79 6.86 -1.85
N ALA A 91 15.07 5.75 -1.94
CA ALA A 91 15.50 4.49 -2.55
C ALA A 91 14.29 3.60 -2.80
N THR A 92 14.46 2.57 -3.64
CA THR A 92 13.46 1.50 -3.75
C THR A 92 13.50 0.61 -2.50
N GLY A 93 12.39 -0.08 -2.22
CA GLY A 93 12.35 -1.06 -1.13
C GLY A 93 13.34 -2.21 -1.31
N GLU A 94 13.69 -2.52 -2.56
CA GLU A 94 14.68 -3.54 -2.88
C GLU A 94 16.13 -3.10 -2.64
N GLU A 95 16.42 -1.81 -2.81
CA GLU A 95 17.79 -1.25 -2.70
C GLU A 95 18.13 -0.75 -1.30
N ALA A 96 17.16 -0.14 -0.61
CA ALA A 96 17.38 0.46 0.70
C ALA A 96 17.91 -0.54 1.74
N ASP A 97 18.73 -0.05 2.66
CA ASP A 97 19.07 -0.76 3.88
C ASP A 97 18.00 -0.47 4.95
N TYR A 98 17.43 -1.51 5.54
CA TYR A 98 16.42 -1.39 6.60
C TYR A 98 17.03 -1.51 8.01
N GLY A 99 18.34 -1.78 8.13
CA GLY A 99 18.99 -2.08 9.39
C GLY A 99 18.70 -3.51 9.90
N GLN A 100 19.06 -3.76 11.16
CA GLN A 100 18.89 -5.06 11.82
C GLN A 100 18.23 -4.88 13.17
N GLU A 101 17.09 -5.53 13.40
CA GLU A 101 16.36 -5.52 14.68
C GLU A 101 16.10 -4.11 15.22
N GLU A 102 15.78 -3.18 14.33
CA GLU A 102 15.53 -1.77 14.65
C GLU A 102 14.06 -1.44 14.84
N PHE A 103 13.16 -2.25 14.26
CA PHE A 103 11.74 -1.94 14.21
C PHE A 103 10.87 -3.01 14.89
N ASP A 104 9.74 -2.59 15.43
CA ASP A 104 8.70 -3.48 15.94
C ASP A 104 7.67 -3.81 14.86
N THR A 105 7.49 -2.90 13.91
CA THR A 105 6.58 -3.06 12.76
C THR A 105 7.20 -2.53 11.48
N VAL A 106 7.05 -3.25 10.38
CA VAL A 106 7.30 -2.73 9.03
C VAL A 106 6.00 -2.74 8.25
N LEU A 107 5.64 -1.59 7.69
CA LEU A 107 4.41 -1.36 6.94
C LEU A 107 4.70 -1.24 5.45
N PHE A 108 3.97 -2.01 4.65
CA PHE A 108 3.81 -1.84 3.20
C PHE A 108 2.37 -1.47 2.94
N ASN A 109 2.10 -0.22 2.57
CA ASN A 109 0.75 0.26 2.35
C ASN A 109 0.54 0.73 0.90
N GLY A 110 -0.11 -0.08 0.07
CA GLY A 110 -0.40 0.23 -1.33
C GLY A 110 0.81 0.23 -2.25
N CYS A 111 1.97 -0.20 -1.81
CA CYS A 111 3.20 -0.22 -2.57
C CYS A 111 3.64 -1.60 -3.10
N PRO A 112 3.18 -2.75 -2.58
CA PRO A 112 3.64 -4.06 -3.06
C PRO A 112 3.42 -4.28 -4.56
N CYS A 113 2.37 -3.72 -5.14
CA CYS A 113 2.10 -3.81 -6.58
C CYS A 113 3.14 -3.08 -7.45
N TYR A 114 3.89 -2.13 -6.91
CA TYR A 114 4.94 -1.41 -7.63
C TYR A 114 6.34 -2.02 -7.44
N MET A 115 6.48 -3.02 -6.57
CA MET A 115 7.75 -3.71 -6.33
C MET A 115 7.96 -4.84 -7.33
N GLN A 116 9.13 -4.85 -7.98
CA GLN A 116 9.50 -5.93 -8.89
C GLN A 116 9.89 -7.19 -8.11
N ASN A 117 10.59 -7.02 -7.00
CA ASN A 117 11.05 -8.13 -6.15
C ASN A 117 10.57 -7.96 -4.69
N LEU A 118 9.28 -8.21 -4.48
CA LEU A 118 8.68 -8.17 -3.14
C LEU A 118 9.32 -9.20 -2.19
N ALA A 119 9.77 -10.35 -2.69
CA ALA A 119 10.46 -11.35 -1.88
C ALA A 119 11.74 -10.80 -1.23
N LEU A 120 12.53 -10.02 -1.97
CA LEU A 120 13.74 -9.37 -1.45
C LEU A 120 13.39 -8.33 -0.36
N ALA A 121 12.38 -7.50 -0.61
CA ALA A 121 11.92 -6.51 0.39
C ALA A 121 11.42 -7.18 1.68
N LEU A 122 10.69 -8.29 1.57
CA LEU A 122 10.22 -9.07 2.72
C LEU A 122 11.37 -9.74 3.48
N SER A 123 12.40 -10.23 2.79
CA SER A 123 13.60 -10.78 3.42
C SER A 123 14.36 -9.71 4.23
N LYS A 124 14.52 -8.51 3.68
CA LYS A 124 15.11 -7.36 4.41
C LYS A 124 14.25 -6.96 5.60
N THR A 125 12.93 -6.98 5.44
CA THR A 125 11.97 -6.73 6.52
C THR A 125 12.15 -7.70 7.68
N TYR A 126 12.31 -8.99 7.40
CA TYR A 126 12.55 -10.00 8.43
C TYR A 126 13.80 -9.71 9.24
N THR A 127 14.88 -9.28 8.58
CA THR A 127 16.13 -8.87 9.24
C THR A 127 15.96 -7.61 10.08
N ALA A 128 15.24 -6.62 9.58
CA ALA A 128 15.04 -5.33 10.24
C ALA A 128 14.14 -5.38 11.47
N LEU A 129 13.24 -6.37 11.53
CA LEU A 129 12.32 -6.53 12.65
C LEU A 129 13.01 -7.16 13.86
N ARG A 130 12.68 -6.63 15.03
CA ARG A 130 12.97 -7.27 16.32
C ARG A 130 12.24 -8.60 16.42
N LYS A 131 12.72 -9.50 17.27
CA LYS A 131 11.99 -10.73 17.62
C LYS A 131 10.63 -10.38 18.21
N GLY A 132 9.58 -11.04 17.74
CA GLY A 132 8.18 -10.73 18.08
C GLY A 132 7.59 -9.56 17.28
N GLY A 133 8.38 -8.89 16.43
CA GLY A 133 7.92 -7.84 15.55
C GLY A 133 7.04 -8.36 14.42
N LYS A 134 6.31 -7.46 13.77
CA LYS A 134 5.34 -7.80 12.73
C LYS A 134 5.59 -7.07 11.41
N VAL A 135 5.25 -7.73 10.32
CA VAL A 135 5.07 -7.10 9.00
C VAL A 135 3.59 -6.91 8.74
N VAL A 136 3.22 -5.79 8.16
CA VAL A 136 1.86 -5.48 7.68
C VAL A 136 1.96 -5.17 6.19
N VAL A 137 1.38 -6.03 5.36
CA VAL A 137 1.38 -5.91 3.89
C VAL A 137 -0.03 -5.62 3.43
N ILE A 138 -0.27 -4.42 2.91
CA ILE A 138 -1.59 -3.96 2.47
C ILE A 138 -1.53 -3.61 0.99
N ASP A 139 -2.44 -4.18 0.22
CA ASP A 139 -2.52 -3.94 -1.22
C ASP A 139 -3.89 -4.32 -1.77
N VAL A 140 -4.15 -3.93 -3.02
CA VAL A 140 -5.30 -4.40 -3.81
C VAL A 140 -5.01 -5.82 -4.30
N PRO A 141 -5.80 -6.84 -3.89
CA PRO A 141 -5.65 -8.18 -4.46
C PRO A 141 -6.03 -8.20 -5.93
N LYS A 142 -5.23 -8.90 -6.75
CA LYS A 142 -5.51 -9.08 -8.17
C LYS A 142 -6.90 -9.63 -8.45
N GLU A 143 -7.37 -10.54 -7.59
CA GLU A 143 -8.66 -11.22 -7.68
C GLU A 143 -9.84 -10.42 -7.12
N SER A 144 -9.59 -9.27 -6.50
CA SER A 144 -10.64 -8.40 -5.95
C SER A 144 -11.38 -7.61 -7.03
N ALA A 145 -12.51 -7.00 -6.67
CA ALA A 145 -13.29 -6.18 -7.61
C ALA A 145 -12.46 -5.02 -8.18
N TYR A 146 -11.70 -4.30 -7.36
CA TYR A 146 -10.76 -3.27 -7.85
C TYR A 146 -9.62 -3.88 -8.66
N GLY A 147 -9.05 -5.01 -8.23
CA GLY A 147 -7.99 -5.70 -8.97
C GLY A 147 -8.43 -6.08 -10.38
N LEU A 148 -9.65 -6.57 -10.53
CA LEU A 148 -10.21 -6.94 -11.83
C LEU A 148 -10.38 -5.74 -12.76
N ILE A 149 -10.95 -4.63 -12.28
CA ILE A 149 -11.12 -3.43 -13.12
C ILE A 149 -9.77 -2.76 -13.45
N TYR A 150 -8.80 -2.78 -12.53
CA TYR A 150 -7.45 -2.28 -12.80
C TYR A 150 -6.74 -3.11 -13.89
N ASN A 151 -6.81 -4.43 -13.80
CA ASN A 151 -6.24 -5.30 -14.83
C ASN A 151 -6.97 -5.15 -16.16
N LEU A 152 -8.27 -4.92 -16.18
CA LEU A 152 -9.01 -4.64 -17.41
C LEU A 152 -8.60 -3.28 -17.99
N ALA A 153 -8.53 -2.23 -17.17
CA ALA A 153 -8.08 -0.90 -17.61
C ALA A 153 -6.64 -0.96 -18.18
N LEU A 154 -5.76 -1.73 -17.52
CA LEU A 154 -4.40 -1.98 -18.01
C LEU A 154 -4.42 -2.66 -19.39
N ALA A 155 -5.24 -3.70 -19.56
CA ALA A 155 -5.32 -4.48 -20.81
C ALA A 155 -5.85 -3.64 -21.98
N VAL A 156 -6.79 -2.72 -21.74
CA VAL A 156 -7.39 -1.87 -22.78
C VAL A 156 -6.72 -0.49 -22.89
N GLY A 157 -5.89 -0.11 -21.93
CA GLY A 157 -5.09 1.12 -21.93
C GLY A 157 -5.83 2.40 -21.55
N THR A 158 -7.08 2.30 -21.12
CA THR A 158 -7.93 3.47 -20.78
C THR A 158 -9.08 3.10 -19.83
N TRP A 159 -9.57 4.08 -19.07
CA TRP A 159 -10.79 3.96 -18.28
C TRP A 159 -12.08 4.15 -19.13
N GLU A 160 -11.97 4.71 -20.31
CA GLU A 160 -13.13 5.07 -21.18
C GLU A 160 -13.63 3.89 -22.04
N HIS A 161 -13.17 2.69 -21.78
CA HIS A 161 -13.59 1.51 -22.54
C HIS A 161 -15.02 1.09 -22.17
N PRO A 162 -15.88 0.68 -23.13
CA PRO A 162 -17.27 0.29 -22.86
C PRO A 162 -17.45 -0.80 -21.80
N LEU A 163 -16.49 -1.74 -21.67
CA LEU A 163 -16.51 -2.78 -20.63
C LEU A 163 -16.29 -2.26 -19.21
N LEU A 164 -15.75 -1.05 -19.05
CA LEU A 164 -15.54 -0.40 -17.77
C LEU A 164 -16.65 0.59 -17.41
N LYS A 165 -17.53 0.88 -18.36
CA LYS A 165 -18.65 1.79 -18.14
C LYS A 165 -19.53 1.31 -16.99
N ASP A 166 -19.85 2.22 -16.08
CA ASP A 166 -20.69 1.99 -14.90
C ASP A 166 -20.11 0.98 -13.87
N CYS A 167 -18.87 0.49 -14.07
CA CYS A 167 -18.17 -0.44 -13.17
C CYS A 167 -17.04 0.22 -12.39
N THR A 168 -16.62 1.43 -12.79
CA THR A 168 -15.49 2.15 -12.21
C THR A 168 -15.94 3.08 -11.07
N PRO A 169 -15.02 3.47 -10.16
CA PRO A 169 -15.26 4.58 -9.24
C PRO A 169 -15.64 5.86 -10.01
N LEU A 170 -16.32 6.77 -9.32
CA LEU A 170 -16.68 8.07 -9.88
C LEU A 170 -15.44 8.83 -10.38
N MET A 171 -14.35 8.74 -9.65
CA MET A 171 -13.02 9.25 -10.03
C MET A 171 -12.03 8.09 -10.01
N PRO A 172 -11.78 7.45 -11.16
CA PRO A 172 -10.84 6.33 -11.22
C PRO A 172 -9.40 6.76 -10.92
N TYR A 173 -8.61 5.82 -10.41
CA TYR A 173 -7.19 6.03 -10.15
C TYR A 173 -6.45 6.39 -11.45
N PRO A 174 -5.44 7.30 -11.41
CA PRO A 174 -4.75 7.74 -12.63
C PRO A 174 -4.22 6.57 -13.46
N ILE A 175 -4.61 6.52 -14.73
CA ILE A 175 -4.29 5.37 -15.61
C ILE A 175 -2.76 5.16 -15.75
N GLU A 176 -1.98 6.20 -15.70
CA GLU A 176 -0.52 6.11 -15.79
C GLU A 176 0.09 5.40 -14.57
N LEU A 177 -0.53 5.54 -13.40
CA LEU A 177 -0.14 4.79 -12.19
C LEU A 177 -0.63 3.34 -12.27
N VAL A 178 -1.82 3.09 -12.82
CA VAL A 178 -2.32 1.73 -13.09
C VAL A 178 -1.36 0.96 -13.99
N LYS A 179 -0.81 1.60 -15.03
CA LYS A 179 0.13 0.98 -15.97
C LYS A 179 1.47 0.55 -15.35
N GLN A 180 1.84 1.13 -14.21
CA GLN A 180 3.08 0.78 -13.50
C GLN A 180 2.89 -0.38 -12.52
N ALA A 181 1.67 -0.72 -12.17
CA ALA A 181 1.37 -1.69 -11.14
C ALA A 181 1.33 -3.13 -11.67
N ASN A 182 1.78 -4.06 -10.83
CA ASN A 182 1.68 -5.50 -11.00
C ASN A 182 1.00 -6.10 -9.78
N TRP A 183 -0.34 -6.17 -9.80
CA TRP A 183 -1.10 -6.72 -8.68
C TRP A 183 -0.90 -8.23 -8.57
N ARG A 184 -0.60 -8.68 -7.36
CA ARG A 184 -0.50 -10.08 -6.97
C ARG A 184 -1.79 -10.53 -6.31
N THR A 185 -2.08 -11.81 -6.43
CA THR A 185 -3.17 -12.41 -5.65
C THR A 185 -2.83 -12.44 -4.16
N THR A 186 -3.82 -12.56 -3.31
CA THR A 186 -3.60 -12.74 -1.87
C THR A 186 -2.77 -14.01 -1.61
N ALA A 187 -3.05 -15.10 -2.33
CA ALA A 187 -2.29 -16.35 -2.22
C ALA A 187 -0.80 -16.18 -2.56
N GLU A 188 -0.47 -15.44 -3.63
CA GLU A 188 0.92 -15.13 -3.98
C GLU A 188 1.62 -14.31 -2.87
N LYS A 189 0.93 -13.33 -2.30
CA LYS A 189 1.49 -12.53 -1.18
C LYS A 189 1.70 -13.36 0.08
N ILE A 190 0.77 -14.23 0.43
CA ILE A 190 0.91 -15.19 1.54
C ILE A 190 2.16 -16.05 1.35
N ALA A 191 2.31 -16.67 0.19
CA ALA A 191 3.46 -17.52 -0.10
C ALA A 191 4.81 -16.77 0.04
N LEU A 192 4.88 -15.52 -0.43
CA LEU A 192 6.09 -14.70 -0.29
C LEU A 192 6.40 -14.31 1.17
N ILE A 193 5.36 -14.02 1.96
CA ILE A 193 5.48 -13.68 3.39
C ILE A 193 5.99 -14.91 4.17
N GLU A 194 5.40 -16.08 3.94
CA GLU A 194 5.82 -17.34 4.58
C GLU A 194 7.23 -17.74 4.15
N GLN A 195 7.57 -17.58 2.86
CA GLN A 195 8.91 -17.84 2.35
C GLN A 195 9.98 -16.96 3.01
N ALA A 196 9.64 -15.73 3.39
CA ALA A 196 10.53 -14.84 4.12
C ALA A 196 10.73 -15.23 5.60
N GLY A 197 9.98 -16.22 6.12
CA GLY A 197 10.09 -16.75 7.48
C GLY A 197 9.04 -16.21 8.46
N PHE A 198 8.06 -15.45 7.99
CA PHE A 198 6.99 -14.95 8.84
C PHE A 198 5.94 -16.02 9.13
N GLU A 199 5.37 -15.95 10.31
CA GLU A 199 4.38 -16.90 10.84
C GLU A 199 3.16 -16.17 11.43
N ASN A 200 2.14 -16.93 11.86
CA ASN A 200 0.94 -16.42 12.54
C ASN A 200 0.19 -15.35 11.74
N LEU A 201 -0.12 -15.66 10.47
CA LEU A 201 -0.79 -14.75 9.57
C LEU A 201 -2.22 -14.44 10.04
N SER A 202 -2.60 -13.17 9.96
CA SER A 202 -3.97 -12.70 10.15
C SER A 202 -4.34 -11.73 9.04
N PHE A 203 -5.66 -11.58 8.79
CA PHE A 203 -6.18 -10.88 7.63
C PHE A 203 -7.27 -9.90 8.03
N SER A 204 -7.22 -8.73 7.43
CA SER A 204 -8.26 -7.71 7.52
C SER A 204 -8.52 -7.10 6.14
N GLN A 205 -9.73 -6.64 5.91
CA GLN A 205 -10.13 -6.14 4.60
C GLN A 205 -11.10 -4.96 4.71
N THR A 206 -11.12 -4.14 3.68
CA THR A 206 -12.06 -3.04 3.46
C THR A 206 -12.37 -2.89 1.97
N LEU A 207 -13.13 -1.88 1.58
CA LEU A 207 -13.62 -1.68 0.22
C LEU A 207 -14.36 -2.93 -0.28
N ILE A 208 -15.39 -3.34 0.50
CA ILE A 208 -16.27 -4.47 0.20
C ILE A 208 -17.29 -4.12 -0.88
N ALA A 209 -17.75 -2.86 -0.91
CA ALA A 209 -18.65 -2.38 -1.94
C ALA A 209 -17.98 -2.45 -3.33
N SER A 210 -18.77 -2.71 -4.35
CA SER A 210 -18.27 -2.62 -5.73
C SER A 210 -17.62 -1.28 -6.00
N PRO A 211 -16.57 -1.20 -6.84
CA PRO A 211 -15.81 0.03 -7.08
C PRO A 211 -16.67 1.25 -7.42
N CYS A 212 -17.72 1.08 -8.23
CA CYS A 212 -18.64 2.16 -8.59
C CYS A 212 -19.44 2.72 -7.41
N TYR A 213 -19.48 2.06 -6.27
CA TYR A 213 -20.19 2.47 -5.05
C TYR A 213 -19.26 2.78 -3.86
N SER A 214 -17.95 2.59 -3.99
CA SER A 214 -16.99 2.75 -2.90
C SER A 214 -16.92 4.19 -2.36
N HIS A 215 -17.31 5.18 -3.15
CA HIS A 215 -17.37 6.59 -2.74
C HIS A 215 -18.62 6.94 -1.91
N ASN A 216 -19.62 6.05 -1.82
CA ASN A 216 -20.89 6.37 -1.17
C ASN A 216 -20.76 6.52 0.35
N LYS A 217 -19.91 5.72 0.99
CA LYS A 217 -19.72 5.71 2.44
C LYS A 217 -18.35 5.21 2.84
N VAL A 218 -17.94 5.59 4.03
CA VAL A 218 -16.76 5.01 4.70
C VAL A 218 -17.11 3.59 5.15
N GLU A 219 -16.20 2.64 4.92
CA GLU A 219 -16.32 1.26 5.37
C GLU A 219 -15.40 1.00 6.57
N GLU A 220 -15.94 0.29 7.56
CA GLU A 220 -15.14 -0.23 8.67
C GLU A 220 -14.38 -1.49 8.22
N PRO A 221 -13.13 -1.67 8.66
CA PRO A 221 -12.40 -2.90 8.37
C PRO A 221 -13.04 -4.10 9.05
N CYS A 222 -12.99 -5.25 8.38
CA CYS A 222 -13.45 -6.51 8.93
C CYS A 222 -12.43 -7.63 8.72
N VAL A 223 -12.54 -8.70 9.47
CA VAL A 223 -11.67 -9.90 9.37
C VAL A 223 -11.88 -10.59 8.02
N GLY A 224 -10.79 -11.13 7.48
CA GLY A 224 -10.80 -11.91 6.24
C GLY A 224 -10.14 -11.19 5.06
N TYR A 225 -10.19 -11.83 3.88
CA TYR A 225 -9.61 -11.34 2.64
C TYR A 225 -10.41 -11.76 1.39
N ASP A 226 -11.63 -12.29 1.61
CA ASP A 226 -12.44 -12.95 0.59
C ASP A 226 -13.43 -12.02 -0.13
N LYS A 227 -13.52 -10.76 0.31
CA LYS A 227 -14.53 -9.80 -0.20
C LYS A 227 -13.94 -8.43 -0.51
N GLY A 228 -12.96 -8.00 0.28
CA GLY A 228 -12.41 -6.65 0.20
C GLY A 228 -11.51 -6.42 -1.00
N SER A 229 -11.53 -5.21 -1.51
CA SER A 229 -10.61 -4.77 -2.55
C SER A 229 -9.35 -4.10 -2.01
N TYR A 230 -9.24 -3.93 -0.71
CA TYR A 230 -8.02 -3.52 -0.01
C TYR A 230 -7.82 -4.45 1.18
N VAL A 231 -6.75 -5.23 1.15
CA VAL A 231 -6.52 -6.35 2.07
C VAL A 231 -5.18 -6.18 2.77
N ALA A 232 -5.22 -6.32 4.09
CA ALA A 232 -4.05 -6.34 4.96
C ALA A 232 -3.73 -7.77 5.37
N ILE A 233 -2.46 -8.15 5.25
CA ILE A 233 -1.87 -9.37 5.78
C ILE A 233 -0.90 -8.95 6.88
N THR A 234 -1.15 -9.37 8.10
CA THR A 234 -0.24 -9.17 9.23
C THR A 234 0.41 -10.51 9.59
N ALA A 235 1.73 -10.54 9.73
CA ALA A 235 2.50 -11.73 10.08
C ALA A 235 3.66 -11.38 11.01
N TYR A 236 4.19 -12.35 11.75
CA TYR A 236 5.14 -12.12 12.84
C TYR A 236 6.48 -12.83 12.62
N LYS A 237 7.56 -12.17 13.06
CA LYS A 237 8.87 -12.78 13.27
C LYS A 237 8.91 -13.39 14.68
N LEU A 238 8.92 -14.71 14.79
CA LEU A 238 8.95 -15.45 16.08
C LEU A 238 10.36 -15.64 16.63
#